data_10020564cdbc1abff026f920e03e065b
#
_entry.id   10020564cdbc1abff026f920e03e065b
#
_cell.length_a   1.000
_cell.length_b   1.000
_cell.length_c   1.000
_cell.angle_alpha   90.00
_cell.angle_beta   90.00
_cell.angle_gamma   90.00
#
_symmetry.space_group_name_H-M   'P 1'
#
loop_
_entity.id
_entity.type
_entity.pdbx_description
1 polymer ?
#
loop_
_entity_poly.entity_id
_entity_poly.type
_entity_poly.pdbx_seq_one_letter_code
_entity_poly.pdbx_strand_id
1 'polypeptide(L)'
;MNKIKSIRKDWKLIESLINRNAKILDIGCGEGGLIKQLEENIQANTRGIELSPELARKAIADGLSVVQGDAEKDLDQYSNQSFDYVILSQTLQVMLRPKDVLNELLRIGAKAIVSFPNFGHWKIRFQLLLSGRSPVTEGLPYTWYETPNYHFFTIKDFQDLCKK
;
A
#
# COMPACT_ATOMS: atom_id res chain seq x y z
N MET A 1 -8.31 26.31 6.41
CA MET A 1 -9.35 25.31 6.72
C MET A 1 -8.66 23.93 6.72
N ASN A 2 -8.38 23.38 7.92
CA ASN A 2 -7.80 22.04 8.03
C ASN A 2 -8.82 21.01 7.52
N LYS A 3 -8.57 20.46 6.32
CA LYS A 3 -9.20 19.20 5.95
C LYS A 3 -8.65 18.14 6.92
N ILE A 4 -9.45 17.75 7.90
CA ILE A 4 -9.22 16.51 8.67
C ILE A 4 -9.16 15.42 7.60
N LYS A 5 -7.93 14.93 7.28
CA LYS A 5 -7.74 13.78 6.40
C LYS A 5 -8.50 12.62 7.07
N SER A 6 -9.64 12.25 6.54
CA SER A 6 -10.38 11.06 7.00
C SER A 6 -9.41 9.88 7.03
N ILE A 7 -9.20 9.31 8.22
CA ILE A 7 -8.39 8.09 8.37
C ILE A 7 -8.95 7.06 7.39
N ARG A 8 -8.12 6.57 6.50
CA ARG A 8 -8.53 5.56 5.52
C ARG A 8 -9.03 4.31 6.25
N LYS A 9 -10.15 3.77 5.81
CA LYS A 9 -10.80 2.61 6.46
C LYS A 9 -9.90 1.37 6.49
N ASP A 10 -9.05 1.19 5.48
CA ASP A 10 -8.09 0.09 5.41
C ASP A 10 -6.99 0.19 6.47
N TRP A 11 -6.59 1.39 6.91
CA TRP A 11 -5.56 1.56 7.93
C TRP A 11 -5.95 0.99 9.29
N LYS A 12 -7.22 1.15 9.70
CA LYS A 12 -7.72 0.53 10.95
C LYS A 12 -7.69 -0.98 10.89
N LEU A 13 -8.01 -1.55 9.73
CA LEU A 13 -7.94 -2.99 9.52
C LEU A 13 -6.49 -3.47 9.55
N ILE A 14 -5.59 -2.79 8.83
CA ILE A 14 -4.15 -3.09 8.83
C ILE A 14 -3.61 -3.07 10.27
N GLU A 15 -3.89 -2.00 11.04
CA GLU A 15 -3.47 -1.88 12.44
C GLU A 15 -3.96 -3.06 13.30
N SER A 16 -5.22 -3.50 13.12
CA SER A 16 -5.79 -4.61 13.88
C SER A 16 -5.14 -5.98 13.62
N LEU A 17 -4.39 -6.12 12.52
CA LEU A 17 -3.66 -7.34 12.16
C LEU A 17 -2.24 -7.38 12.70
N ILE A 18 -1.75 -6.29 13.29
CA ILE A 18 -0.35 -6.10 13.66
C ILE A 18 -0.19 -6.16 15.20
N ASN A 19 0.82 -6.86 15.64
CA ASN A 19 1.16 -6.92 17.06
C ASN A 19 1.79 -5.60 17.54
N ARG A 20 1.58 -5.26 18.80
CA ARG A 20 2.27 -4.10 19.41
C ARG A 20 3.79 -4.27 19.36
N ASN A 21 4.51 -3.16 19.25
CA ASN A 21 5.98 -3.10 19.16
C ASN A 21 6.58 -3.84 17.96
N ALA A 22 5.77 -4.23 16.97
CA ALA A 22 6.26 -4.92 15.78
C ALA A 22 7.20 -4.04 14.95
N LYS A 23 8.17 -4.66 14.29
CA LYS A 23 9.08 -4.03 13.34
C LYS A 23 8.47 -4.10 11.94
N ILE A 24 8.20 -2.95 11.35
CA ILE A 24 7.38 -2.81 10.14
C ILE A 24 8.14 -2.07 9.04
N LEU A 25 8.03 -2.57 7.80
CA LEU A 25 8.39 -1.84 6.58
C LEU A 25 7.12 -1.49 5.80
N ASP A 26 6.86 -0.21 5.56
CA ASP A 26 5.74 0.29 4.73
C ASP A 26 6.25 0.73 3.36
N ILE A 27 5.81 0.04 2.31
CA ILE A 27 6.26 0.26 0.92
C ILE A 27 5.27 1.14 0.19
N GLY A 28 5.76 2.28 -0.34
CA GLY A 28 4.92 3.32 -0.90
C GLY A 28 4.17 4.09 0.20
N CYS A 29 4.90 4.46 1.24
CA CYS A 29 4.31 5.03 2.46
C CYS A 29 3.71 6.44 2.29
N GLY A 30 3.94 7.10 1.16
CA GLY A 30 3.47 8.45 0.89
C GLY A 30 4.00 9.47 1.91
N GLU A 31 3.13 10.28 2.46
CA GLU A 31 3.46 11.25 3.53
C GLU A 31 3.60 10.58 4.92
N GLY A 32 3.59 9.25 5.00
CA GLY A 32 3.78 8.50 6.25
C GLY A 32 2.55 8.43 7.18
N GLY A 33 1.36 8.67 6.67
CA GLY A 33 0.15 8.70 7.50
C GLY A 33 -0.15 7.38 8.21
N LEU A 34 0.07 6.22 7.54
CA LEU A 34 -0.09 4.90 8.15
C LEU A 34 1.03 4.64 9.18
N ILE A 35 2.27 4.98 8.85
CA ILE A 35 3.42 4.88 9.75
C ILE A 35 3.12 5.60 11.06
N LYS A 36 2.73 6.87 11.00
CA LYS A 36 2.40 7.68 12.17
C LYS A 36 1.30 7.05 13.03
N GLN A 37 0.23 6.55 12.41
CA GLN A 37 -0.86 5.87 13.11
C GLN A 37 -0.36 4.61 13.85
N LEU A 38 0.49 3.78 13.20
CA LEU A 38 1.02 2.55 13.80
C LEU A 38 1.99 2.85 14.95
N GLU A 39 2.83 3.89 14.83
CA GLU A 39 3.73 4.31 15.91
C GLU A 39 2.94 4.83 17.12
N GLU A 40 1.94 5.69 16.90
CA GLU A 40 1.13 6.28 17.98
C GLU A 40 0.26 5.26 18.70
N ASN A 41 -0.42 4.37 17.97
CA ASN A 41 -1.44 3.48 18.53
C ASN A 41 -0.89 2.17 19.09
N ILE A 42 0.06 1.56 18.38
CA ILE A 42 0.58 0.24 18.73
C ILE A 42 2.09 0.24 19.04
N GLN A 43 2.73 1.41 19.06
CA GLN A 43 4.16 1.57 19.39
C GLN A 43 5.05 0.77 18.44
N ALA A 44 4.65 0.66 17.16
CA ALA A 44 5.43 -0.06 16.16
C ALA A 44 6.77 0.64 15.89
N ASN A 45 7.79 -0.15 15.57
CA ASN A 45 9.07 0.36 15.06
C ASN A 45 9.01 0.34 13.54
N THR A 46 8.72 1.49 12.93
CA THR A 46 8.41 1.56 11.51
C THR A 46 9.57 2.10 10.68
N ARG A 47 9.63 1.66 9.43
CA ARG A 47 10.38 2.28 8.35
C ARG A 47 9.49 2.38 7.13
N GLY A 48 9.69 3.44 6.33
CA GLY A 48 9.01 3.63 5.06
C GLY A 48 9.98 3.69 3.89
N ILE A 49 9.54 3.24 2.71
CA ILE A 49 10.17 3.54 1.43
C ILE A 49 9.14 4.22 0.54
N GLU A 50 9.53 5.35 -0.08
CA GLU A 50 8.63 6.15 -0.91
C GLU A 50 9.38 6.62 -2.18
N LEU A 51 8.75 6.42 -3.35
CA LEU A 51 9.33 6.77 -4.64
C LEU A 51 9.35 8.29 -4.86
N SER A 52 8.30 9.00 -4.44
CA SER A 52 8.19 10.44 -4.62
C SER A 52 9.13 11.21 -3.67
N PRO A 53 10.11 11.99 -4.19
CA PRO A 53 10.99 12.78 -3.33
C PRO A 53 10.24 13.84 -2.51
N GLU A 54 9.11 14.31 -3.02
CA GLU A 54 8.28 15.31 -2.33
C GLU A 54 7.58 14.70 -1.12
N LEU A 55 6.95 13.52 -1.30
CA LEU A 55 6.23 12.83 -0.23
C LEU A 55 7.21 12.31 0.83
N ALA A 56 8.33 11.73 0.41
CA ALA A 56 9.38 11.28 1.33
C ALA A 56 9.92 12.43 2.19
N ARG A 57 10.19 13.61 1.59
CA ARG A 57 10.64 14.79 2.35
C ARG A 57 9.60 15.27 3.37
N LYS A 58 8.31 15.21 3.04
CA LYS A 58 7.25 15.56 4.01
C LYS A 58 7.24 14.60 5.20
N ALA A 59 7.29 13.29 4.93
CA ALA A 59 7.33 12.28 5.98
C ALA A 59 8.56 12.44 6.89
N ILE A 60 9.73 12.69 6.31
CA ILE A 60 10.98 12.95 7.06
C ILE A 60 10.88 14.24 7.89
N ALA A 61 10.29 15.30 7.34
CA ALA A 61 10.08 16.55 8.06
C ALA A 61 9.11 16.39 9.26
N ASP A 62 8.17 15.44 9.18
CA ASP A 62 7.29 15.04 10.28
C ASP A 62 7.97 14.11 11.31
N GLY A 63 9.28 13.83 11.15
CA GLY A 63 10.08 13.02 12.07
C GLY A 63 9.96 11.50 11.85
N LEU A 64 9.37 11.06 10.74
CA LEU A 64 9.20 9.64 10.44
C LEU A 64 10.47 9.03 9.80
N SER A 65 10.71 7.75 10.07
CA SER A 65 11.84 7.00 9.49
C SER A 65 11.51 6.55 8.06
N VAL A 66 11.70 7.43 7.08
CA VAL A 66 11.40 7.18 5.67
C VAL A 66 12.65 7.36 4.81
N VAL A 67 12.81 6.48 3.82
CA VAL A 67 13.86 6.56 2.80
C VAL A 67 13.19 6.81 1.45
N GLN A 68 13.76 7.75 0.67
CA GLN A 68 13.36 7.87 -0.73
C GLN A 68 13.98 6.72 -1.52
N GLY A 69 13.16 5.94 -2.23
CA GLY A 69 13.64 4.81 -3.03
C GLY A 69 12.55 4.21 -3.92
N ASP A 70 13.00 3.39 -4.87
CA ASP A 70 12.15 2.65 -5.79
C ASP A 70 12.00 1.20 -5.30
N ALA A 71 10.84 0.84 -4.80
CA ALA A 71 10.59 -0.50 -4.28
C ALA A 71 10.86 -1.62 -5.33
N GLU A 72 10.76 -1.33 -6.62
CA GLU A 72 11.05 -2.33 -7.65
C GLU A 72 12.54 -2.55 -7.90
N LYS A 73 13.41 -1.74 -7.28
CA LYS A 73 14.87 -1.80 -7.46
C LYS A 73 15.64 -1.91 -6.15
N ASP A 74 15.12 -1.32 -5.07
CA ASP A 74 15.88 -1.11 -3.85
C ASP A 74 15.51 -2.10 -2.74
N LEU A 75 14.52 -2.97 -2.93
CA LEU A 75 14.13 -3.95 -1.91
C LEU A 75 15.17 -5.04 -1.69
N ASP A 76 16.05 -5.33 -2.66
CA ASP A 76 17.16 -6.26 -2.54
C ASP A 76 18.17 -5.88 -1.45
N GLN A 77 18.23 -4.60 -1.09
CA GLN A 77 19.10 -4.07 -0.02
C GLN A 77 18.65 -4.48 1.38
N TYR A 78 17.41 -4.94 1.54
CA TYR A 78 16.88 -5.39 2.82
C TYR A 78 17.20 -6.87 3.06
N SER A 79 17.66 -7.19 4.27
CA SER A 79 17.95 -8.57 4.65
C SER A 79 16.70 -9.43 4.77
N ASN A 80 16.84 -10.73 4.57
CA ASN A 80 15.74 -11.68 4.75
C ASN A 80 15.22 -11.63 6.19
N GLN A 81 13.88 -11.74 6.34
CA GLN A 81 13.20 -11.81 7.65
C GLN A 81 13.63 -10.70 8.63
N SER A 82 13.93 -9.50 8.10
CA SER A 82 14.41 -8.36 8.88
C SER A 82 13.28 -7.52 9.50
N PHE A 83 12.03 -7.81 9.14
CA PHE A 83 10.82 -7.18 9.65
C PHE A 83 9.77 -8.23 10.04
N ASP A 84 8.95 -7.91 11.06
CA ASP A 84 7.81 -8.76 11.45
C ASP A 84 6.68 -8.67 10.41
N TYR A 85 6.47 -7.46 9.88
CA TYR A 85 5.48 -7.17 8.84
C TYR A 85 6.06 -6.29 7.75
N VAL A 86 5.72 -6.61 6.49
CA VAL A 86 5.91 -5.70 5.35
C VAL A 86 4.54 -5.33 4.81
N ILE A 87 4.28 -4.04 4.68
CA ILE A 87 2.99 -3.49 4.25
C ILE A 87 3.13 -2.93 2.84
N LEU A 88 2.15 -3.22 1.99
CA LEU A 88 1.98 -2.62 0.67
C LEU A 88 0.53 -2.13 0.56
N SER A 89 0.30 -0.88 0.98
CA SER A 89 -1.05 -0.34 1.09
C SER A 89 -1.43 0.52 -0.12
N GLN A 90 -2.37 0.04 -0.93
CA GLN A 90 -2.87 0.72 -2.15
C GLN A 90 -1.75 1.06 -3.16
N THR A 91 -0.76 0.18 -3.27
CA THR A 91 0.44 0.42 -4.09
C THR A 91 0.63 -0.68 -5.14
N LEU A 92 0.13 -1.91 -4.90
CA LEU A 92 0.35 -3.04 -5.80
C LEU A 92 -0.11 -2.76 -7.26
N GLN A 93 -1.23 -2.07 -7.43
CA GLN A 93 -1.80 -1.79 -8.76
C GLN A 93 -0.98 -0.79 -9.60
N VAL A 94 -0.04 -0.07 -8.99
CA VAL A 94 0.85 0.89 -9.67
C VAL A 94 2.25 0.34 -9.92
N MET A 95 2.56 -0.88 -9.45
CA MET A 95 3.84 -1.55 -9.69
C MET A 95 3.90 -2.08 -11.13
N LEU A 96 5.06 -2.03 -11.76
CA LEU A 96 5.28 -2.61 -13.08
C LEU A 96 5.45 -4.13 -13.02
N ARG A 97 6.10 -4.61 -11.93
CA ARG A 97 6.41 -6.03 -11.69
C ARG A 97 5.84 -6.51 -10.35
N PRO A 98 4.50 -6.55 -10.21
CA PRO A 98 3.85 -6.83 -8.91
C PRO A 98 4.24 -8.17 -8.30
N LYS A 99 4.48 -9.21 -9.13
CA LYS A 99 4.90 -10.53 -8.63
C LYS A 99 6.29 -10.48 -7.98
N ASP A 100 7.24 -9.79 -8.59
CA ASP A 100 8.59 -9.66 -8.05
C ASP A 100 8.56 -8.90 -6.72
N VAL A 101 7.80 -7.81 -6.66
CA VAL A 101 7.62 -7.06 -5.42
C VAL A 101 6.99 -7.93 -4.32
N LEU A 102 5.95 -8.72 -4.63
CA LEU A 102 5.33 -9.62 -3.65
C LEU A 102 6.31 -10.67 -3.12
N ASN A 103 7.18 -11.22 -3.97
CA ASN A 103 8.23 -12.14 -3.54
C ASN A 103 9.21 -11.46 -2.58
N GLU A 104 9.60 -10.22 -2.86
CA GLU A 104 10.46 -9.44 -1.97
C GLU A 104 9.78 -9.15 -0.61
N LEU A 105 8.49 -8.82 -0.60
CA LEU A 105 7.75 -8.65 0.67
C LEU A 105 7.85 -9.90 1.55
N LEU A 106 7.65 -11.09 0.95
CA LEU A 106 7.70 -12.37 1.67
C LEU A 106 9.14 -12.77 2.05
N ARG A 107 10.14 -12.30 1.32
CA ARG A 107 11.54 -12.49 1.66
C ARG A 107 11.95 -11.63 2.86
N ILE A 108 11.55 -10.35 2.85
CA ILE A 108 11.96 -9.34 3.83
C ILE A 108 11.20 -9.48 5.14
N GLY A 109 9.90 -9.78 5.08
CA GLY A 109 9.01 -9.84 6.24
C GLY A 109 8.56 -11.25 6.60
N ALA A 110 8.36 -11.49 7.88
CA ALA A 110 7.74 -12.72 8.36
C ALA A 110 6.27 -12.81 7.90
N LYS A 111 5.62 -11.65 7.72
CA LYS A 111 4.24 -11.53 7.18
C LYS A 111 4.16 -10.35 6.23
N ALA A 112 3.36 -10.50 5.16
CA ALA A 112 3.04 -9.43 4.23
C ALA A 112 1.57 -9.03 4.37
N ILE A 113 1.29 -7.72 4.40
CA ILE A 113 -0.08 -7.17 4.39
C ILE A 113 -0.22 -6.33 3.12
N VAL A 114 -1.15 -6.72 2.26
CA VAL A 114 -1.37 -6.04 0.98
C VAL A 114 -2.81 -5.54 0.91
N SER A 115 -3.00 -4.25 0.63
CA SER A 115 -4.32 -3.69 0.31
C SER A 115 -4.34 -3.10 -1.09
N PHE A 116 -5.46 -3.26 -1.79
CA PHE A 116 -5.63 -2.78 -3.15
C PHE A 116 -7.11 -2.50 -3.48
N PRO A 117 -7.40 -1.64 -4.48
CA PRO A 117 -8.75 -1.43 -4.97
C PRO A 117 -9.26 -2.70 -5.64
N ASN A 118 -10.41 -3.22 -5.19
CA ASN A 118 -11.02 -4.40 -5.81
C ASN A 118 -11.86 -4.00 -7.03
N PHE A 119 -11.33 -4.19 -8.24
CA PHE A 119 -12.05 -3.94 -9.49
C PHE A 119 -13.25 -4.85 -9.71
N GLY A 120 -13.31 -6.01 -9.04
CA GLY A 120 -14.47 -6.91 -9.05
C GLY A 120 -15.57 -6.53 -8.07
N HIS A 121 -15.48 -5.38 -7.38
CA HIS A 121 -16.51 -4.96 -6.44
C HIS A 121 -17.87 -4.78 -7.15
N TRP A 122 -18.98 -5.22 -6.52
CA TRP A 122 -20.30 -5.26 -7.16
C TRP A 122 -20.76 -3.90 -7.72
N LYS A 123 -20.47 -2.79 -7.05
CA LYS A 123 -20.80 -1.44 -7.52
C LYS A 123 -20.08 -1.11 -8.83
N ILE A 124 -18.81 -1.47 -8.95
CA ILE A 124 -17.99 -1.28 -10.16
C ILE A 124 -18.58 -2.09 -11.31
N ARG A 125 -18.86 -3.38 -11.06
CA ARG A 125 -19.46 -4.27 -12.05
C ARG A 125 -20.82 -3.76 -12.53
N PHE A 126 -21.67 -3.31 -11.61
CA PHE A 126 -23.01 -2.80 -11.94
C PHE A 126 -22.93 -1.48 -12.70
N GLN A 127 -22.05 -0.57 -12.30
CA GLN A 127 -21.84 0.68 -13.02
C GLN A 127 -21.34 0.43 -14.45
N LEU A 128 -20.37 -0.45 -14.63
CA LEU A 128 -19.85 -0.82 -15.93
C LEU A 128 -20.94 -1.46 -16.81
N LEU A 129 -21.73 -2.37 -16.25
CA LEU A 129 -22.83 -3.03 -16.95
C LEU A 129 -23.88 -2.05 -17.45
N LEU A 130 -24.27 -1.07 -16.63
CA LEU A 130 -25.34 -0.12 -16.99
C LEU A 130 -24.87 1.06 -17.85
N SER A 131 -23.65 1.57 -17.61
CA SER A 131 -23.18 2.79 -18.27
C SER A 131 -22.22 2.52 -19.44
N GLY A 132 -21.60 1.34 -19.49
CA GLY A 132 -20.53 1.04 -20.46
C GLY A 132 -19.29 1.91 -20.32
N ARG A 133 -19.15 2.63 -19.19
CA ARG A 133 -18.05 3.57 -18.95
C ARG A 133 -17.16 3.10 -17.82
N SER A 134 -15.85 3.45 -17.90
CA SER A 134 -14.90 3.20 -16.82
C SER A 134 -15.41 3.84 -15.53
N PRO A 135 -15.52 3.07 -14.44
CA PRO A 135 -16.06 3.57 -13.19
C PRO A 135 -15.11 4.54 -12.50
N VAL A 136 -15.67 5.64 -12.00
CA VAL A 136 -15.00 6.56 -11.07
C VAL A 136 -15.74 6.47 -9.75
N THR A 137 -15.05 6.04 -8.70
CA THR A 137 -15.63 5.79 -7.37
C THR A 137 -14.71 6.30 -6.26
N GLU A 138 -15.15 6.27 -5.01
CA GLU A 138 -14.29 6.64 -3.88
C GLU A 138 -13.00 5.80 -3.81
N GLY A 139 -13.07 4.51 -4.16
CA GLY A 139 -11.90 3.61 -4.22
C GLY A 139 -11.10 3.68 -5.53
N LEU A 140 -11.64 4.32 -6.57
CA LEU A 140 -11.04 4.53 -7.88
C LEU A 140 -11.32 5.97 -8.32
N PRO A 141 -10.64 6.97 -7.70
CA PRO A 141 -11.03 8.37 -7.86
C PRO A 141 -10.59 9.02 -9.18
N TYR A 142 -9.80 8.32 -9.99
CA TYR A 142 -9.22 8.86 -11.21
C TYR A 142 -10.02 8.47 -12.45
N THR A 143 -10.03 9.35 -13.43
CA THR A 143 -10.50 9.02 -14.79
C THR A 143 -9.55 8.00 -15.45
N TRP A 144 -10.01 7.31 -16.49
CA TRP A 144 -9.21 6.27 -17.15
C TRP A 144 -7.90 6.79 -17.75
N TYR A 145 -7.81 8.09 -18.08
CA TYR A 145 -6.62 8.74 -18.66
C TYR A 145 -5.72 9.45 -17.63
N GLU A 146 -6.17 9.58 -16.37
CA GLU A 146 -5.40 10.20 -15.28
C GLU A 146 -4.94 9.19 -14.22
N THR A 147 -5.44 7.96 -14.32
CA THR A 147 -5.14 6.92 -13.32
C THR A 147 -3.67 6.51 -13.35
N PRO A 148 -3.00 6.42 -12.21
CA PRO A 148 -1.66 5.84 -12.13
C PRO A 148 -1.69 4.30 -12.14
N ASN A 149 -2.87 3.67 -12.14
CA ASN A 149 -2.99 2.23 -12.03
C ASN A 149 -2.64 1.54 -13.35
N TYR A 150 -1.64 0.68 -13.33
CA TYR A 150 -1.27 -0.19 -14.45
C TYR A 150 -2.09 -1.48 -14.48
N HIS A 151 -2.47 -1.99 -13.30
CA HIS A 151 -3.13 -3.28 -13.16
C HIS A 151 -4.54 -3.14 -12.59
N PHE A 152 -5.50 -3.75 -13.28
CA PHE A 152 -6.90 -3.85 -12.89
C PHE A 152 -7.20 -5.31 -12.54
N PHE A 153 -7.26 -5.65 -11.27
CA PHE A 153 -7.45 -7.01 -10.82
C PHE A 153 -8.47 -7.10 -9.68
N THR A 154 -8.95 -8.30 -9.45
CA THR A 154 -9.95 -8.63 -8.42
C THR A 154 -9.30 -9.39 -7.27
N ILE A 155 -10.05 -9.58 -6.18
CA ILE A 155 -9.62 -10.44 -5.07
C ILE A 155 -9.33 -11.86 -5.56
N LYS A 156 -10.11 -12.38 -6.51
CA LYS A 156 -9.88 -13.73 -7.07
C LYS A 156 -8.59 -13.82 -7.85
N ASP A 157 -8.29 -12.83 -8.69
CA ASP A 157 -7.05 -12.77 -9.44
C ASP A 157 -5.83 -12.74 -8.49
N PHE A 158 -5.91 -11.95 -7.42
CA PHE A 158 -4.86 -11.89 -6.41
C PHE A 158 -4.70 -13.22 -5.66
N GLN A 159 -5.81 -13.87 -5.26
CA GLN A 159 -5.78 -15.19 -4.63
C GLN A 159 -5.14 -16.25 -5.55
N ASP A 160 -5.42 -16.20 -6.84
CA ASP A 160 -4.84 -17.13 -7.81
C ASP A 160 -3.35 -16.86 -8.06
N LEU A 161 -2.91 -15.60 -7.95
CA LEU A 161 -1.50 -15.26 -7.97
C LEU A 161 -0.77 -15.82 -6.73
N CYS A 162 -1.36 -15.71 -5.54
CA CYS A 162 -0.77 -16.20 -4.28
C CYS A 162 -0.65 -17.74 -4.20
N LYS A 163 -1.30 -18.50 -5.10
CA LYS A 163 -1.19 -19.97 -5.18
C LYS A 163 -0.02 -20.44 -6.08
N LYS A 164 0.60 -19.53 -6.81
CA LYS A 164 1.68 -19.79 -7.78
C LYS A 164 3.05 -19.54 -7.18
#